data_a4823358f3ab80774422b20ad83bade7
#
_entry.id   a4823358f3ab80774422b20ad83bade7
#
_cell.length_a   1.000
_cell.length_b   1.000
_cell.length_c   1.000
_cell.angle_alpha   90.00
_cell.angle_beta   90.00
_cell.angle_gamma   90.00
#
_symmetry.space_group_name_H-M   'P 1'
#
loop_
_entity.id
_entity.type
_entity.pdbx_description
1 polymer ?
#
loop_
_entity_poly.entity_id
_entity_poly.type
_entity_poly.pdbx_seq_one_letter_code
_entity_poly.pdbx_strand_id
1 'polypeptide(L)'
;MDEYNSFEENKINELRKKKVQNFHLDIDQDDLAVGERYRELENIEDDYREDINSYSGDDVREKMRKNSRNYQREEKRQLKKQQKYIDKQNKRRFRIIWWVSVALVGIMLAMFLMVGINDMMGLNRPDEKKVTVSIPENPNLESVSAALYQKGVIREEKFFNLYAVLTKNQDDFSQGVFEMRTNMDYEAIINHLQSMQNRKDIVKVTVTEGMSVVEIAEKLVKKDILPDTKEFLELCNSDYFDEDYSFLKSIKNADKRYYKLEGYLFPDTYECYHNEDPKLTITRMLNDFETRIYNDQNVEGYSKAQNISNIIKKNKNLSLNKVLTLASIIQAEAADSEDMYVISSILHNRLESDVNTGVQKLGLDSTKYYPYRSKKAVPKDQLKTFKSTYNTYKFRGLPPGPICNPGTEAILAAINPEDTDYLYFCHDKDGKPYYASNLWQQNYNLSQID
;
A
#
# COMPACT_ATOMS: atom_id res chain seq x y z
N MET A 1 9.50 -12.65 -30.91
CA MET A 1 9.81 -11.27 -30.43
C MET A 1 10.40 -10.40 -31.56
N ASP A 2 10.97 -10.98 -32.59
CA ASP A 2 11.61 -10.22 -33.69
C ASP A 2 10.66 -9.68 -34.76
N GLU A 3 9.49 -10.26 -34.95
CA GLU A 3 8.48 -9.77 -35.91
C GLU A 3 7.69 -8.54 -35.40
N TYR A 4 7.54 -8.38 -34.09
CA TYR A 4 6.82 -7.24 -33.49
C TYR A 4 7.66 -5.96 -33.55
N ASN A 5 8.97 -6.07 -33.38
CA ASN A 5 9.91 -4.93 -33.48
C ASN A 5 10.03 -4.39 -34.92
N SER A 6 9.98 -5.26 -35.93
CA SER A 6 10.06 -4.83 -37.33
C SER A 6 8.81 -4.07 -37.81
N PHE A 7 7.65 -4.33 -37.24
CA PHE A 7 6.40 -3.65 -37.59
C PHE A 7 6.31 -2.24 -37.01
N GLU A 8 6.79 -2.03 -35.78
CA GLU A 8 6.86 -0.70 -35.16
C GLU A 8 7.93 0.20 -35.82
N GLU A 9 9.09 -0.35 -36.15
CA GLU A 9 10.14 0.39 -36.85
C GLU A 9 9.72 0.85 -38.26
N ASN A 10 8.99 0.01 -38.99
CA ASN A 10 8.42 0.39 -40.28
C ASN A 10 7.35 1.48 -40.16
N LYS A 11 6.50 1.42 -39.12
CA LYS A 11 5.47 2.43 -38.87
C LYS A 11 6.06 3.78 -38.47
N ILE A 12 7.13 3.78 -37.67
CA ILE A 12 7.89 4.99 -37.31
C ILE A 12 8.58 5.59 -38.53
N ASN A 13 9.13 4.77 -39.42
CA ASN A 13 9.77 5.23 -40.63
C ASN A 13 8.76 5.76 -41.67
N GLU A 14 7.56 5.18 -41.76
CA GLU A 14 6.46 5.76 -42.57
C GLU A 14 5.96 7.10 -42.02
N LEU A 15 5.83 7.22 -40.68
CA LEU A 15 5.45 8.49 -40.06
C LEU A 15 6.54 9.56 -40.24
N ARG A 16 7.81 9.19 -40.20
CA ARG A 16 8.92 10.09 -40.51
C ARG A 16 8.92 10.52 -41.98
N LYS A 17 8.67 9.60 -42.93
CA LYS A 17 8.52 9.93 -44.35
C LYS A 17 7.32 10.85 -44.60
N LYS A 18 6.15 10.61 -44.00
CA LYS A 18 4.99 11.51 -44.11
C LYS A 18 5.23 12.89 -43.50
N LYS A 19 5.97 12.99 -42.38
CA LYS A 19 6.36 14.29 -41.80
C LYS A 19 7.35 15.06 -42.70
N VAL A 20 8.26 14.37 -43.35
CA VAL A 20 9.22 15.00 -44.28
C VAL A 20 8.52 15.44 -45.59
N GLN A 21 7.52 14.70 -46.08
CA GLN A 21 6.75 15.08 -47.26
C GLN A 21 5.79 16.26 -47.03
N ASN A 22 5.37 16.53 -45.79
CA ASN A 22 4.52 17.67 -45.46
C ASN A 22 5.32 18.93 -45.04
N PHE A 23 6.66 18.87 -45.02
CA PHE A 23 7.49 20.02 -44.78
C PHE A 23 7.84 20.67 -46.16
N HIS A 24 6.87 21.36 -46.76
CA HIS A 24 7.13 22.29 -47.84
C HIS A 24 7.76 23.53 -47.21
N LEU A 25 9.08 23.62 -47.23
CA LEU A 25 9.77 24.90 -47.28
C LEU A 25 9.49 25.41 -48.70
N ASP A 26 8.82 26.55 -48.83
CA ASP A 26 8.84 27.34 -50.07
C ASP A 26 10.27 27.74 -50.32
N ILE A 27 10.98 26.92 -51.09
CA ILE A 27 12.29 27.28 -51.68
C ILE A 27 11.92 28.19 -52.84
N ASP A 28 12.22 29.46 -52.73
CA ASP A 28 12.03 30.45 -53.80
C ASP A 28 12.51 29.83 -55.11
N GLN A 29 11.68 29.87 -56.15
CA GLN A 29 12.02 29.34 -57.49
C GLN A 29 13.36 29.86 -58.04
N ASP A 30 13.84 31.02 -57.54
CA ASP A 30 15.15 31.59 -57.88
C ASP A 30 16.35 30.74 -57.37
N ASP A 31 16.24 30.01 -56.30
CA ASP A 31 17.33 29.17 -55.75
C ASP A 31 17.53 27.87 -56.58
N LEU A 32 16.45 27.32 -57.14
CA LEU A 32 16.52 26.18 -58.03
C LEU A 32 17.10 26.57 -59.40
N ALA A 33 16.72 27.76 -59.93
CA ALA A 33 17.17 28.28 -61.20
C ALA A 33 18.70 28.51 -61.24
N VAL A 34 19.31 28.93 -60.11
CA VAL A 34 20.78 29.12 -60.03
C VAL A 34 21.54 27.79 -60.03
N GLY A 35 20.99 26.75 -59.40
CA GLY A 35 21.57 25.41 -59.34
C GLY A 35 21.50 24.69 -60.69
N GLU A 36 20.40 24.87 -61.45
CA GLU A 36 20.23 24.31 -62.77
C GLU A 36 21.15 25.03 -63.80
N ARG A 37 21.26 26.34 -63.73
CA ARG A 37 22.15 27.14 -64.58
C ARG A 37 23.62 26.79 -64.38
N TYR A 38 24.02 26.36 -63.20
CA TYR A 38 25.39 25.86 -62.95
C TYR A 38 25.65 24.54 -63.66
N ARG A 39 24.67 23.63 -63.72
CA ARG A 39 24.78 22.35 -64.48
C ARG A 39 24.73 22.56 -65.97
N GLU A 40 23.92 23.50 -66.42
CA GLU A 40 23.89 23.87 -67.88
C GLU A 40 25.24 24.45 -68.34
N LEU A 41 25.95 25.24 -67.54
CA LEU A 41 27.24 25.76 -67.87
C LEU A 41 28.36 24.70 -67.96
N GLU A 42 28.24 23.59 -67.23
CA GLU A 42 29.18 22.46 -67.36
C GLU A 42 28.96 21.70 -68.69
N ASN A 43 27.68 21.57 -69.12
CA ASN A 43 27.39 20.93 -70.40
C ASN A 43 27.74 21.80 -71.62
N ILE A 44 27.63 23.14 -71.53
CA ILE A 44 28.00 24.08 -72.60
C ILE A 44 29.49 24.08 -72.82
N GLU A 45 30.35 23.70 -71.86
CA GLU A 45 31.82 23.66 -72.02
C GLU A 45 32.24 22.58 -73.03
N ASP A 46 31.45 21.48 -73.18
CA ASP A 46 31.75 20.41 -74.11
C ASP A 46 31.23 20.76 -75.54
N ASP A 47 30.05 21.37 -75.71
CA ASP A 47 29.51 21.84 -76.98
C ASP A 47 30.34 22.90 -77.63
N TYR A 48 30.87 23.92 -76.90
CA TYR A 48 31.76 24.94 -77.41
C TYR A 48 33.09 24.39 -77.84
N ARG A 49 33.58 23.30 -77.34
CA ARG A 49 34.80 22.62 -77.79
C ARG A 49 34.65 21.99 -79.18
N GLU A 50 33.49 21.48 -79.50
CA GLU A 50 33.21 20.89 -80.81
C GLU A 50 33.12 22.00 -81.88
N ASP A 51 32.41 23.09 -81.62
CA ASP A 51 32.19 24.20 -82.54
C ASP A 51 33.52 24.94 -82.90
N ILE A 52 34.39 25.22 -81.94
CA ILE A 52 35.65 25.85 -82.13
C ILE A 52 36.62 25.01 -82.98
N ASN A 53 36.47 23.68 -82.94
CA ASN A 53 37.31 22.78 -83.76
C ASN A 53 36.88 22.73 -85.21
N SER A 54 35.74 23.27 -85.61
CA SER A 54 35.23 23.32 -86.98
C SER A 54 35.83 24.47 -87.85
N TYR A 55 36.51 25.45 -87.28
CA TYR A 55 37.06 26.60 -88.00
C TYR A 55 38.48 26.33 -88.58
N SER A 56 38.73 26.75 -89.79
CA SER A 56 40.01 26.57 -90.47
C SER A 56 40.95 27.79 -90.28
N GLY A 57 41.83 27.73 -89.29
CA GLY A 57 42.85 28.75 -89.02
C GLY A 57 43.24 28.78 -87.53
N ASP A 58 44.53 28.48 -87.23
CA ASP A 58 44.95 28.28 -85.85
C ASP A 58 44.85 29.55 -84.96
N ASP A 59 45.09 30.71 -85.52
CA ASP A 59 45.00 32.01 -84.82
C ASP A 59 43.59 32.42 -84.43
N VAL A 60 42.60 32.10 -85.27
CA VAL A 60 41.15 32.39 -85.03
C VAL A 60 40.61 31.48 -83.95
N ARG A 61 40.98 30.20 -84.01
CA ARG A 61 40.60 29.21 -82.98
C ARG A 61 41.15 29.57 -81.59
N GLU A 62 42.36 30.07 -81.53
CA GLU A 62 42.99 30.46 -80.25
C GLU A 62 42.32 31.71 -79.63
N LYS A 63 41.98 32.72 -80.44
CA LYS A 63 41.22 33.89 -79.97
C LYS A 63 39.83 33.57 -79.53
N MET A 64 39.10 32.71 -80.28
CA MET A 64 37.80 32.30 -79.88
C MET A 64 37.83 31.49 -78.60
N ARG A 65 38.75 30.56 -78.41
CA ARG A 65 38.97 29.82 -77.16
C ARG A 65 39.32 30.74 -75.99
N LYS A 66 40.07 31.75 -76.14
CA LYS A 66 40.42 32.74 -75.11
C LYS A 66 39.17 33.58 -74.70
N ASN A 67 38.38 34.03 -75.66
CA ASN A 67 37.19 34.83 -75.41
C ASN A 67 36.08 33.97 -74.75
N SER A 68 35.84 32.79 -75.24
CA SER A 68 34.90 31.85 -74.65
C SER A 68 35.27 31.52 -73.17
N ARG A 69 36.55 31.20 -72.92
CA ARG A 69 37.07 30.94 -71.55
C ARG A 69 36.94 32.16 -70.62
N ASN A 70 37.13 33.35 -71.13
CA ASN A 70 36.97 34.58 -70.33
C ASN A 70 35.50 34.85 -70.01
N TYR A 71 34.59 34.68 -70.97
CA TYR A 71 33.17 34.84 -70.78
C TYR A 71 32.62 33.84 -69.76
N GLN A 72 32.94 32.57 -69.87
CA GLN A 72 32.54 31.52 -68.89
C GLN A 72 33.11 31.78 -67.46
N ARG A 73 34.37 32.33 -67.41
CA ARG A 73 34.95 32.69 -66.10
C ARG A 73 34.20 33.84 -65.43
N GLU A 74 33.79 34.85 -66.21
CA GLU A 74 33.03 35.99 -65.68
C GLU A 74 31.60 35.55 -65.23
N GLU A 75 30.94 34.71 -66.01
CA GLU A 75 29.62 34.18 -65.69
C GLU A 75 29.67 33.30 -64.43
N LYS A 76 30.62 32.37 -64.31
CA LYS A 76 30.90 31.59 -63.12
C LYS A 76 31.21 32.48 -61.90
N ARG A 77 31.87 33.61 -62.08
CA ARG A 77 32.11 34.57 -61.00
C ARG A 77 30.85 35.31 -60.56
N GLN A 78 29.97 35.68 -61.47
CA GLN A 78 28.71 36.35 -61.17
C GLN A 78 27.74 35.37 -60.43
N LEU A 79 27.60 34.14 -60.93
CA LEU A 79 26.82 33.13 -60.30
C LEU A 79 27.33 32.81 -58.88
N LYS A 80 28.63 32.70 -58.66
CA LYS A 80 29.18 32.55 -57.28
C LYS A 80 28.89 33.74 -56.37
N LYS A 81 28.83 34.98 -56.92
CA LYS A 81 28.44 36.14 -56.13
C LYS A 81 26.94 36.10 -55.74
N GLN A 82 26.06 35.72 -56.69
CA GLN A 82 24.63 35.54 -56.44
C GLN A 82 24.38 34.45 -55.39
N GLN A 83 25.03 33.30 -55.56
CA GLN A 83 24.88 32.18 -54.60
C GLN A 83 25.35 32.60 -53.19
N LYS A 84 26.49 33.31 -53.07
CA LYS A 84 26.93 33.85 -51.77
C LYS A 84 25.95 34.85 -51.15
N TYR A 85 25.24 35.62 -52.01
CA TYR A 85 24.23 36.57 -51.53
C TYR A 85 22.98 35.84 -51.00
N ILE A 86 22.51 34.84 -51.75
CA ILE A 86 21.36 33.96 -51.34
C ILE A 86 21.70 33.22 -50.07
N ASP A 87 22.87 32.59 -49.97
CA ASP A 87 23.34 31.90 -48.76
C ASP A 87 23.41 32.83 -47.54
N LYS A 88 23.81 34.10 -47.75
CA LYS A 88 23.85 35.09 -46.68
C LYS A 88 22.44 35.50 -46.24
N GLN A 89 21.49 35.64 -47.17
CA GLN A 89 20.08 35.91 -46.84
C GLN A 89 19.45 34.72 -46.12
N ASN A 90 19.64 33.50 -46.61
CA ASN A 90 19.11 32.28 -46.01
C ASN A 90 19.64 32.07 -44.59
N LYS A 91 20.96 32.30 -44.37
CA LYS A 91 21.54 32.30 -43.01
C LYS A 91 20.93 33.36 -42.10
N ARG A 92 20.57 34.52 -42.63
CA ARG A 92 19.91 35.57 -41.86
C ARG A 92 18.44 35.18 -41.53
N ARG A 93 17.69 34.69 -42.52
CA ARG A 93 16.30 34.15 -42.32
C ARG A 93 16.29 33.00 -41.31
N PHE A 94 17.22 32.05 -41.43
CA PHE A 94 17.37 30.93 -40.49
C PHE A 94 17.64 31.40 -39.06
N ARG A 95 18.53 32.39 -38.87
CA ARG A 95 18.78 32.98 -37.54
C ARG A 95 17.54 33.66 -36.95
N ILE A 96 16.77 34.37 -37.77
CA ILE A 96 15.53 35.03 -37.32
C ILE A 96 14.51 33.99 -36.91
N ILE A 97 14.27 32.97 -37.73
CA ILE A 97 13.35 31.86 -37.41
C ILE A 97 13.77 31.17 -36.12
N TRP A 98 15.08 30.89 -35.95
CA TRP A 98 15.61 30.27 -34.73
C TRP A 98 15.36 31.15 -33.50
N TRP A 99 15.63 32.41 -33.54
CA TRP A 99 15.37 33.34 -32.44
C TRP A 99 13.87 33.48 -32.14
N VAL A 100 13.03 33.52 -33.14
CA VAL A 100 11.57 33.54 -32.98
C VAL A 100 11.08 32.26 -32.31
N SER A 101 11.60 31.10 -32.74
CA SER A 101 11.26 29.81 -32.11
C SER A 101 11.71 29.75 -30.66
N VAL A 102 12.91 30.23 -30.34
CA VAL A 102 13.41 30.29 -28.95
C VAL A 102 12.53 31.24 -28.10
N ALA A 103 12.15 32.38 -28.66
CA ALA A 103 11.26 33.32 -27.97
C ALA A 103 9.86 32.73 -27.71
N LEU A 104 9.30 32.02 -28.70
CA LEU A 104 8.00 31.33 -28.53
C LEU A 104 8.06 30.25 -27.46
N VAL A 105 9.12 29.42 -27.46
CA VAL A 105 9.32 28.40 -26.41
C VAL A 105 9.49 29.07 -25.04
N GLY A 106 10.25 30.17 -24.98
CA GLY A 106 10.41 30.95 -23.75
C GLY A 106 9.09 31.51 -23.20
N ILE A 107 8.25 32.05 -24.08
CA ILE A 107 6.91 32.54 -23.71
C ILE A 107 6.01 31.40 -23.23
N MET A 108 6.00 30.26 -23.94
CA MET A 108 5.23 29.07 -23.51
C MET A 108 5.68 28.57 -22.14
N LEU A 109 6.98 28.51 -21.90
CA LEU A 109 7.52 28.10 -20.60
C LEU A 109 7.15 29.09 -19.48
N ALA A 110 7.24 30.39 -19.76
CA ALA A 110 6.86 31.43 -18.81
C ALA A 110 5.35 31.35 -18.47
N MET A 111 4.49 31.12 -19.46
CA MET A 111 3.05 30.90 -19.23
C MET A 111 2.79 29.64 -18.41
N PHE A 112 3.44 28.53 -18.71
CA PHE A 112 3.33 27.28 -17.94
C PHE A 112 3.74 27.49 -16.48
N LEU A 113 4.87 28.17 -16.24
CA LEU A 113 5.32 28.49 -14.89
C LEU A 113 4.34 29.43 -14.16
N MET A 114 3.86 30.46 -14.84
CA MET A 114 2.92 31.42 -14.22
C MET A 114 1.60 30.75 -13.83
N VAL A 115 1.03 29.94 -14.71
CA VAL A 115 -0.24 29.22 -14.43
C VAL A 115 -0.01 28.17 -13.35
N GLY A 116 1.10 27.41 -13.43
CA GLY A 116 1.44 26.38 -12.44
C GLY A 116 1.71 26.95 -11.06
N ILE A 117 2.44 28.07 -10.93
CA ILE A 117 2.68 28.74 -9.65
C ILE A 117 1.37 29.26 -9.04
N ASN A 118 0.50 29.86 -9.85
CA ASN A 118 -0.81 30.29 -9.36
C ASN A 118 -1.68 29.13 -8.87
N ASP A 119 -1.62 27.99 -9.54
CA ASP A 119 -2.31 26.76 -9.11
C ASP A 119 -1.68 26.17 -7.86
N MET A 120 -0.34 26.11 -7.80
CA MET A 120 0.42 25.65 -6.64
C MET A 120 0.06 26.43 -5.36
N MET A 121 -0.11 27.75 -5.47
CA MET A 121 -0.47 28.62 -4.35
C MET A 121 -1.98 28.71 -4.10
N GLY A 122 -2.82 28.02 -4.88
CA GLY A 122 -4.27 28.06 -4.78
C GLY A 122 -4.91 29.39 -5.20
N LEU A 123 -4.16 30.32 -5.80
CA LEU A 123 -4.62 31.68 -6.10
C LEU A 123 -5.65 31.76 -7.24
N ASN A 124 -5.65 30.80 -8.14
CA ASN A 124 -6.60 30.71 -9.25
C ASN A 124 -7.90 29.95 -8.88
N ARG A 125 -8.10 29.63 -7.60
CA ARG A 125 -9.23 28.88 -7.04
C ARG A 125 -9.87 29.66 -5.88
N PRO A 126 -10.57 30.77 -6.13
CA PRO A 126 -11.03 31.68 -5.09
C PRO A 126 -12.19 31.14 -4.24
N ASP A 127 -12.96 30.19 -4.78
CA ASP A 127 -14.10 29.61 -4.07
C ASP A 127 -13.66 28.44 -3.19
N GLU A 128 -13.74 28.62 -1.89
CA GLU A 128 -13.54 27.56 -0.93
C GLU A 128 -14.75 26.61 -0.96
N LYS A 129 -14.58 25.44 -1.56
CA LYS A 129 -15.56 24.34 -1.55
C LYS A 129 -14.93 23.10 -0.95
N LYS A 130 -15.69 22.42 -0.10
CA LYS A 130 -15.31 21.09 0.36
C LYS A 130 -15.70 20.08 -0.72
N VAL A 131 -14.74 19.26 -1.12
CA VAL A 131 -14.92 18.20 -2.11
C VAL A 131 -14.36 16.89 -1.57
N THR A 132 -15.00 15.79 -1.94
CA THR A 132 -14.54 14.45 -1.59
C THR A 132 -13.71 13.90 -2.73
N VAL A 133 -12.44 13.56 -2.44
CA VAL A 133 -11.50 12.97 -3.37
C VAL A 133 -11.26 11.51 -2.95
N SER A 134 -11.44 10.58 -3.88
CA SER A 134 -11.12 9.16 -3.68
C SER A 134 -9.78 8.84 -4.33
N ILE A 135 -8.82 8.44 -3.51
CA ILE A 135 -7.50 7.99 -3.95
C ILE A 135 -7.54 6.47 -4.07
N PRO A 136 -7.20 5.89 -5.22
CA PRO A 136 -7.30 4.44 -5.47
C PRO A 136 -6.31 3.63 -4.61
N GLU A 137 -6.49 2.31 -4.62
CA GLU A 137 -5.53 1.36 -4.05
C GLU A 137 -4.19 1.43 -4.79
N ASN A 138 -3.09 1.30 -4.06
CA ASN A 138 -1.73 1.43 -4.58
C ASN A 138 -1.54 2.72 -5.40
N PRO A 139 -1.74 3.89 -4.78
CA PRO A 139 -1.72 5.16 -5.48
C PRO A 139 -0.33 5.45 -6.05
N ASN A 140 -0.29 5.85 -7.31
CA ASN A 140 0.88 6.45 -7.91
C ASN A 140 0.61 7.95 -8.17
N LEU A 141 1.66 8.70 -8.44
CA LEU A 141 1.56 10.16 -8.62
C LEU A 141 0.56 10.56 -9.72
N GLU A 142 0.48 9.79 -10.81
CA GLU A 142 -0.46 10.07 -11.91
C GLU A 142 -1.91 9.82 -11.51
N SER A 143 -2.19 8.73 -10.79
CA SER A 143 -3.55 8.43 -10.32
C SER A 143 -4.03 9.44 -9.27
N VAL A 144 -3.13 9.91 -8.40
CA VAL A 144 -3.42 10.94 -7.41
C VAL A 144 -3.70 12.28 -8.08
N SER A 145 -2.83 12.74 -8.97
CA SER A 145 -3.02 14.01 -9.68
C SER A 145 -4.30 14.02 -10.52
N ALA A 146 -4.62 12.90 -11.20
CA ALA A 146 -5.86 12.76 -11.96
C ALA A 146 -7.11 12.84 -11.06
N ALA A 147 -7.10 12.20 -9.89
CA ALA A 147 -8.20 12.27 -8.92
C ALA A 147 -8.40 13.69 -8.38
N LEU A 148 -7.31 14.39 -8.06
CA LEU A 148 -7.34 15.79 -7.61
C LEU A 148 -7.86 16.74 -8.68
N TYR A 149 -7.43 16.55 -9.93
CA TYR A 149 -7.86 17.34 -11.08
C TYR A 149 -9.34 17.16 -11.37
N GLN A 150 -9.84 15.92 -11.41
CA GLN A 150 -11.26 15.61 -11.63
C GLN A 150 -12.18 16.26 -10.60
N LYS A 151 -11.70 16.43 -9.37
CA LYS A 151 -12.46 17.08 -8.29
C LYS A 151 -12.20 18.59 -8.18
N GLY A 152 -11.36 19.15 -9.05
CA GLY A 152 -11.05 20.57 -9.09
C GLY A 152 -10.22 21.06 -7.90
N VAL A 153 -9.51 20.14 -7.21
CA VAL A 153 -8.57 20.47 -6.14
C VAL A 153 -7.27 21.04 -6.71
N ILE A 154 -6.88 20.57 -7.89
CA ILE A 154 -5.80 21.13 -8.71
C ILE A 154 -6.33 21.44 -10.11
N ARG A 155 -5.66 22.34 -10.85
CA ARG A 155 -5.96 22.66 -12.24
C ARG A 155 -4.86 22.23 -13.21
N GLU A 156 -3.64 22.03 -12.71
CA GLU A 156 -2.45 21.73 -13.51
C GLU A 156 -1.78 20.42 -13.05
N GLU A 157 -2.29 19.28 -13.53
CA GLU A 157 -1.76 17.95 -13.18
C GLU A 157 -0.25 17.83 -13.39
N LYS A 158 0.24 18.33 -14.56
CA LYS A 158 1.66 18.23 -14.91
C LYS A 158 2.54 19.05 -13.97
N PHE A 159 2.02 20.19 -13.52
CA PHE A 159 2.77 21.05 -12.60
C PHE A 159 2.75 20.49 -11.19
N PHE A 160 1.64 19.88 -10.75
CA PHE A 160 1.54 19.16 -9.48
C PHE A 160 2.53 17.98 -9.46
N ASN A 161 2.58 17.18 -10.54
CA ASN A 161 3.52 16.07 -10.65
C ASN A 161 4.97 16.55 -10.60
N LEU A 162 5.29 17.65 -11.30
CA LEU A 162 6.62 18.25 -11.25
C LEU A 162 6.98 18.71 -9.83
N TYR A 163 6.04 19.35 -9.13
CA TYR A 163 6.22 19.80 -7.75
C TYR A 163 6.47 18.64 -6.81
N ALA A 164 5.63 17.57 -6.84
CA ALA A 164 5.77 16.40 -6.00
C ALA A 164 7.13 15.69 -6.20
N VAL A 165 7.60 15.58 -7.45
CA VAL A 165 8.93 15.02 -7.77
C VAL A 165 10.06 15.91 -7.22
N LEU A 166 9.99 17.22 -7.40
CA LEU A 166 11.01 18.16 -6.92
C LEU A 166 11.10 18.18 -5.38
N THR A 167 9.97 18.01 -4.69
CA THR A 167 9.90 17.99 -3.23
C THR A 167 10.10 16.58 -2.66
N LYS A 168 10.29 15.55 -3.50
CA LYS A 168 10.47 14.13 -3.14
C LYS A 168 9.28 13.54 -2.38
N ASN A 169 8.07 13.97 -2.70
CA ASN A 169 6.82 13.51 -2.09
C ASN A 169 5.96 12.70 -3.07
N GLN A 170 6.57 12.00 -4.02
CA GLN A 170 5.87 11.30 -5.09
C GLN A 170 5.33 9.92 -4.71
N ASP A 171 5.83 9.32 -3.61
CA ASP A 171 5.61 7.91 -3.29
C ASP A 171 4.82 7.68 -1.98
N ASP A 172 4.51 8.72 -1.20
CA ASP A 172 3.98 8.59 0.17
C ASP A 172 2.47 8.90 0.30
N PHE A 173 1.72 8.73 -0.77
CA PHE A 173 0.27 9.00 -0.75
C PHE A 173 -0.52 7.86 -0.13
N SER A 174 -1.43 8.18 0.80
CA SER A 174 -2.35 7.22 1.38
C SER A 174 -3.56 6.99 0.48
N GLN A 175 -3.94 5.73 0.26
CA GLN A 175 -5.21 5.38 -0.39
C GLN A 175 -6.40 5.78 0.47
N GLY A 176 -7.56 6.02 -0.14
CA GLY A 176 -8.84 6.21 0.57
C GLY A 176 -9.60 7.47 0.18
N VAL A 177 -10.58 7.82 0.98
CA VAL A 177 -11.47 8.95 0.74
C VAL A 177 -11.09 10.12 1.64
N PHE A 178 -10.80 11.27 1.05
CA PHE A 178 -10.37 12.49 1.73
C PHE A 178 -11.35 13.63 1.48
N GLU A 179 -11.71 14.38 2.51
CA GLU A 179 -12.42 15.65 2.35
C GLU A 179 -11.40 16.78 2.26
N MET A 180 -11.34 17.43 1.10
CA MET A 180 -10.37 18.50 0.80
C MET A 180 -11.07 19.80 0.46
N ARG A 181 -10.36 20.92 0.56
CA ARG A 181 -10.83 22.22 0.10
C ARG A 181 -10.21 22.54 -1.25
N THR A 182 -10.99 23.11 -2.15
CA THR A 182 -10.52 23.47 -3.50
C THR A 182 -9.45 24.56 -3.52
N ASN A 183 -9.30 25.34 -2.44
CA ASN A 183 -8.33 26.44 -2.33
C ASN A 183 -7.02 26.06 -1.59
N MET A 184 -6.78 24.76 -1.34
CA MET A 184 -5.53 24.31 -0.72
C MET A 184 -4.34 24.49 -1.68
N ASP A 185 -3.19 24.89 -1.14
CA ASP A 185 -1.92 24.86 -1.87
C ASP A 185 -1.39 23.43 -2.01
N TYR A 186 -0.38 23.22 -2.85
CA TYR A 186 0.13 21.87 -3.12
C TYR A 186 0.80 21.21 -1.91
N GLU A 187 1.45 21.98 -1.05
CA GLU A 187 2.05 21.46 0.17
C GLU A 187 0.98 20.97 1.15
N ALA A 188 -0.08 21.76 1.35
CA ALA A 188 -1.20 21.35 2.19
C ALA A 188 -1.94 20.13 1.60
N ILE A 189 -2.11 20.04 0.27
CA ILE A 189 -2.69 18.87 -0.40
C ILE A 189 -1.86 17.63 -0.11
N ILE A 190 -0.55 17.68 -0.33
CA ILE A 190 0.37 16.54 -0.11
C ILE A 190 0.33 16.11 1.35
N ASN A 191 0.54 17.03 2.29
CA ASN A 191 0.49 16.75 3.73
C ASN A 191 -0.84 16.15 4.16
N HIS A 192 -1.94 16.62 3.55
CA HIS A 192 -3.28 16.09 3.83
C HIS A 192 -3.45 14.65 3.36
N LEU A 193 -2.92 14.30 2.18
CA LEU A 193 -2.98 12.95 1.61
C LEU A 193 -1.99 11.96 2.25
N GLN A 194 -0.91 12.44 2.85
CA GLN A 194 0.06 11.62 3.57
C GLN A 194 -0.44 11.24 4.98
N SER A 195 -1.36 12.03 5.55
CA SER A 195 -1.89 11.76 6.88
C SER A 195 -3.12 10.87 6.83
N MET A 196 -3.01 9.64 7.33
CA MET A 196 -4.13 8.71 7.46
C MET A 196 -5.27 9.26 8.33
N GLN A 197 -4.98 10.18 9.27
CA GLN A 197 -5.99 10.80 10.15
C GLN A 197 -7.01 11.67 9.39
N ASN A 198 -6.68 12.10 8.18
CA ASN A 198 -7.55 12.94 7.34
C ASN A 198 -8.52 12.13 6.47
N ARG A 199 -8.45 10.80 6.50
CA ARG A 199 -9.37 9.94 5.76
C ARG A 199 -10.76 9.96 6.38
N LYS A 200 -11.79 9.93 5.52
CA LYS A 200 -13.21 9.91 5.92
C LYS A 200 -13.81 8.50 5.91
N ASP A 201 -13.17 7.56 5.25
CA ASP A 201 -13.59 6.16 5.16
C ASP A 201 -12.99 5.27 6.26
N ILE A 202 -12.39 5.87 7.28
CA ILE A 202 -11.89 5.14 8.44
C ILE A 202 -13.07 4.72 9.32
N VAL A 203 -13.11 3.43 9.59
CA VAL A 203 -14.05 2.81 10.52
C VAL A 203 -13.29 2.37 11.77
N LYS A 204 -13.68 2.89 12.93
CA LYS A 204 -13.14 2.44 14.21
C LYS A 204 -13.89 1.18 14.66
N VAL A 205 -13.13 0.12 14.91
CA VAL A 205 -13.65 -1.13 15.47
C VAL A 205 -12.92 -1.47 16.75
N THR A 206 -13.66 -1.60 17.86
CA THR A 206 -13.12 -2.04 19.14
C THR A 206 -13.27 -3.55 19.25
N VAL A 207 -12.15 -4.27 19.27
CA VAL A 207 -12.10 -5.69 19.63
C VAL A 207 -11.98 -5.76 21.15
N THR A 208 -13.04 -6.21 21.80
CA THR A 208 -13.07 -6.31 23.26
C THR A 208 -12.38 -7.58 23.72
N GLU A 209 -11.82 -7.54 24.92
CA GLU A 209 -11.25 -8.71 25.56
C GLU A 209 -12.24 -9.87 25.59
N GLY A 210 -11.75 -11.08 25.40
CA GLY A 210 -12.56 -12.27 25.38
C GLY A 210 -13.25 -12.56 24.04
N MET A 211 -13.14 -11.73 23.01
CA MET A 211 -13.66 -12.07 21.68
C MET A 211 -12.82 -13.17 21.03
N SER A 212 -13.50 -14.15 20.42
CA SER A 212 -12.85 -15.17 19.58
C SER A 212 -12.57 -14.64 18.17
N VAL A 213 -11.69 -15.33 17.43
CA VAL A 213 -11.42 -15.05 16.01
C VAL A 213 -12.70 -14.97 15.18
N VAL A 214 -13.68 -15.86 15.45
CA VAL A 214 -14.98 -15.85 14.74
C VAL A 214 -15.78 -14.59 15.05
N GLU A 215 -15.88 -14.22 16.34
CA GLU A 215 -16.61 -13.02 16.75
C GLU A 215 -15.95 -11.73 16.25
N ILE A 216 -14.61 -11.70 16.16
CA ILE A 216 -13.87 -10.61 15.53
C ILE A 216 -14.26 -10.51 14.05
N ALA A 217 -14.20 -11.62 13.30
CA ALA A 217 -14.57 -11.66 11.89
C ALA A 217 -16.01 -11.16 11.66
N GLU A 218 -16.99 -11.65 12.45
CA GLU A 218 -18.38 -11.21 12.39
C GLU A 218 -18.54 -9.72 12.69
N LYS A 219 -17.78 -9.20 13.66
CA LYS A 219 -17.80 -7.78 14.02
C LYS A 219 -17.23 -6.90 12.91
N LEU A 220 -16.16 -7.36 12.23
CA LEU A 220 -15.56 -6.67 11.10
C LEU A 220 -16.53 -6.60 9.90
N VAL A 221 -17.24 -7.70 9.60
CA VAL A 221 -18.29 -7.71 8.57
C VAL A 221 -19.46 -6.79 8.96
N LYS A 222 -19.92 -6.82 10.20
CA LYS A 222 -20.99 -5.93 10.70
C LYS A 222 -20.64 -4.43 10.59
N LYS A 223 -19.35 -4.11 10.53
CA LYS A 223 -18.81 -2.75 10.39
C LYS A 223 -18.46 -2.39 8.95
N ASP A 224 -18.80 -3.23 7.97
CA ASP A 224 -18.47 -3.08 6.55
C ASP A 224 -16.96 -2.94 6.29
N ILE A 225 -16.12 -3.51 7.20
CA ILE A 225 -14.66 -3.56 7.03
C ILE A 225 -14.30 -4.74 6.12
N LEU A 226 -15.01 -5.87 6.27
CA LEU A 226 -14.86 -7.05 5.43
C LEU A 226 -16.17 -7.36 4.70
N PRO A 227 -16.13 -7.88 3.46
CA PRO A 227 -17.33 -8.28 2.74
C PRO A 227 -17.97 -9.55 3.33
N ASP A 228 -17.15 -10.48 3.82
CA ASP A 228 -17.55 -11.70 4.52
C ASP A 228 -16.45 -12.17 5.48
N THR A 229 -16.72 -13.25 6.23
CA THR A 229 -15.80 -13.78 7.24
C THR A 229 -14.77 -14.77 6.68
N LYS A 230 -14.96 -15.26 5.46
CA LYS A 230 -14.30 -16.46 4.95
C LYS A 230 -12.78 -16.28 4.84
N GLU A 231 -12.34 -15.28 4.08
CA GLU A 231 -10.91 -15.04 3.85
C GLU A 231 -10.18 -14.71 5.17
N PHE A 232 -10.81 -13.91 6.04
CA PHE A 232 -10.24 -13.61 7.35
C PHE A 232 -10.02 -14.88 8.20
N LEU A 233 -11.00 -15.78 8.26
CA LEU A 233 -10.91 -17.03 9.00
C LEU A 233 -9.90 -18.01 8.39
N GLU A 234 -9.80 -18.08 7.07
CA GLU A 234 -8.79 -18.86 6.34
C GLU A 234 -7.37 -18.35 6.66
N LEU A 235 -7.15 -17.04 6.62
CA LEU A 235 -5.88 -16.41 6.98
C LEU A 235 -5.53 -16.65 8.46
N CYS A 236 -6.48 -16.55 9.36
CA CYS A 236 -6.28 -16.85 10.79
C CYS A 236 -5.91 -18.32 11.07
N ASN A 237 -6.10 -19.21 10.12
CA ASN A 237 -5.71 -20.62 10.23
C ASN A 237 -4.54 -21.02 9.30
N SER A 238 -3.93 -20.07 8.63
CA SER A 238 -2.82 -20.27 7.70
C SER A 238 -1.45 -20.01 8.35
N ASP A 239 -0.39 -20.33 7.61
CA ASP A 239 1.00 -20.01 7.97
C ASP A 239 1.47 -18.70 7.32
N TYR A 240 0.56 -17.91 6.74
CA TYR A 240 0.87 -16.69 5.98
C TYR A 240 1.73 -15.69 6.77
N PHE A 241 1.45 -15.53 8.07
CA PHE A 241 2.12 -14.55 8.93
C PHE A 241 3.36 -15.08 9.65
N ASP A 242 3.74 -16.35 9.45
CA ASP A 242 4.81 -16.99 10.23
C ASP A 242 6.19 -16.39 9.96
N GLU A 243 6.43 -15.92 8.73
CA GLU A 243 7.71 -15.29 8.39
C GLU A 243 7.90 -13.95 9.07
N ASP A 244 6.82 -13.19 9.26
CA ASP A 244 6.84 -11.85 9.85
C ASP A 244 6.86 -11.89 11.38
N TYR A 245 6.23 -12.93 11.99
CA TYR A 245 6.06 -13.02 13.45
C TYR A 245 6.67 -14.29 14.04
N SER A 246 7.84 -14.18 14.63
CA SER A 246 8.59 -15.32 15.20
C SER A 246 7.84 -16.10 16.28
N PHE A 247 6.94 -15.46 17.01
CA PHE A 247 6.13 -16.11 18.05
C PHE A 247 5.10 -17.08 17.48
N LEU A 248 4.63 -16.89 16.24
CA LEU A 248 3.73 -17.81 15.56
C LEU A 248 4.42 -19.12 15.17
N LYS A 249 5.70 -19.08 14.77
CA LYS A 249 6.52 -20.27 14.50
C LYS A 249 6.67 -21.18 15.73
N SER A 250 6.49 -20.63 16.92
CA SER A 250 6.60 -21.40 18.17
C SER A 250 5.35 -22.26 18.49
N ILE A 251 4.27 -22.14 17.72
CA ILE A 251 3.03 -22.89 17.89
C ILE A 251 3.19 -24.31 17.34
N LYS A 252 3.59 -25.26 18.22
CA LYS A 252 3.90 -26.65 17.81
C LYS A 252 2.67 -27.53 17.49
N ASN A 253 1.48 -27.10 17.85
CA ASN A 253 0.22 -27.88 17.75
C ASN A 253 -0.87 -27.14 16.96
N ALA A 254 -0.46 -26.36 15.96
CA ALA A 254 -1.39 -25.61 15.11
C ALA A 254 -2.41 -26.53 14.41
N ASP A 255 -1.99 -27.74 14.01
CA ASP A 255 -2.82 -28.79 13.41
C ASP A 255 -3.99 -29.27 14.28
N LYS A 256 -3.93 -29.04 15.59
CA LYS A 256 -4.97 -29.45 16.55
C LYS A 256 -5.92 -28.30 16.91
N ARG A 257 -5.64 -27.09 16.42
CA ARG A 257 -6.47 -25.89 16.70
C ARG A 257 -7.53 -25.69 15.63
N TYR A 258 -8.63 -25.07 16.03
CA TYR A 258 -9.63 -24.58 15.07
C TYR A 258 -9.13 -23.36 14.30
N TYR A 259 -8.44 -22.45 15.02
CA TYR A 259 -7.81 -21.25 14.46
C TYR A 259 -6.42 -21.09 15.07
N LYS A 260 -5.39 -21.00 14.20
CA LYS A 260 -3.99 -20.87 14.61
C LYS A 260 -3.75 -19.57 15.39
N LEU A 261 -4.37 -18.46 14.94
CA LEU A 261 -4.21 -17.13 15.51
C LEU A 261 -5.12 -16.85 16.72
N GLU A 262 -5.95 -17.81 17.18
CA GLU A 262 -6.74 -17.59 18.39
C GLU A 262 -5.84 -17.31 19.60
N GLY A 263 -6.13 -16.20 20.29
CA GLY A 263 -5.36 -15.70 21.42
C GLY A 263 -4.18 -14.77 21.04
N TYR A 264 -3.97 -14.52 19.74
CA TYR A 264 -2.89 -13.64 19.23
C TYR A 264 -3.41 -12.36 18.56
N LEU A 265 -4.72 -12.21 18.36
CA LEU A 265 -5.33 -10.98 17.85
C LEU A 265 -5.66 -10.07 19.04
N PHE A 266 -4.74 -9.17 19.40
CA PHE A 266 -4.82 -8.41 20.65
C PHE A 266 -6.11 -7.56 20.72
N PRO A 267 -6.79 -7.50 21.87
CA PRO A 267 -7.98 -6.66 22.05
C PRO A 267 -7.58 -5.17 22.16
N ASP A 268 -8.03 -4.35 21.22
CA ASP A 268 -7.86 -2.89 21.22
C ASP A 268 -8.85 -2.24 20.24
N THR A 269 -8.77 -0.93 20.07
CA THR A 269 -9.54 -0.18 19.05
C THR A 269 -8.69 0.07 17.83
N TYR A 270 -9.09 -0.53 16.71
CA TYR A 270 -8.37 -0.46 15.44
C TYR A 270 -9.06 0.49 14.46
N GLU A 271 -8.26 1.24 13.71
CA GLU A 271 -8.69 2.01 12.57
C GLU A 271 -8.53 1.17 11.30
N CYS A 272 -9.64 0.83 10.68
CA CYS A 272 -9.73 0.01 9.48
C CYS A 272 -10.41 0.78 8.35
N TYR A 273 -10.40 0.25 7.14
CA TYR A 273 -11.06 0.84 5.99
C TYR A 273 -12.26 0.02 5.54
N HIS A 274 -13.22 0.64 4.86
CA HIS A 274 -14.27 -0.11 4.18
C HIS A 274 -13.68 -1.05 3.12
N ASN A 275 -14.13 -2.31 3.12
CA ASN A 275 -13.65 -3.37 2.21
C ASN A 275 -12.13 -3.51 2.20
N GLU A 276 -11.53 -3.48 3.39
CA GLU A 276 -10.08 -3.63 3.56
C GLU A 276 -9.64 -5.07 3.29
N ASP A 277 -8.39 -5.23 2.78
CA ASP A 277 -7.75 -6.55 2.72
C ASP A 277 -7.63 -7.11 4.16
N PRO A 278 -8.20 -8.32 4.43
CA PRO A 278 -8.14 -8.95 5.76
C PRO A 278 -6.73 -9.06 6.33
N LYS A 279 -5.71 -9.17 5.48
CA LYS A 279 -4.31 -9.22 5.89
C LYS A 279 -3.88 -7.97 6.64
N LEU A 280 -4.33 -6.78 6.21
CA LEU A 280 -3.99 -5.52 6.87
C LEU A 280 -4.59 -5.44 8.27
N THR A 281 -5.86 -5.86 8.42
CA THR A 281 -6.54 -5.90 9.72
C THR A 281 -5.84 -6.88 10.68
N ILE A 282 -5.52 -8.10 10.21
CA ILE A 282 -4.81 -9.10 11.01
C ILE A 282 -3.41 -8.60 11.40
N THR A 283 -2.68 -8.01 10.45
CA THR A 283 -1.34 -7.45 10.70
C THR A 283 -1.36 -6.38 11.80
N ARG A 284 -2.37 -5.48 11.82
CA ARG A 284 -2.49 -4.48 12.90
C ARG A 284 -2.66 -5.15 14.28
N MET A 285 -3.52 -6.17 14.35
CA MET A 285 -3.77 -6.89 15.60
C MET A 285 -2.55 -7.68 16.07
N LEU A 286 -1.79 -8.28 15.15
CA LEU A 286 -0.53 -8.98 15.46
C LEU A 286 0.60 -8.02 15.87
N ASN A 287 0.70 -6.85 15.24
CA ASN A 287 1.66 -5.80 15.62
C ASN A 287 1.38 -5.27 17.04
N ASP A 288 0.11 -5.08 17.38
CA ASP A 288 -0.27 -4.67 18.73
C ASP A 288 0.03 -5.77 19.75
N PHE A 289 -0.28 -7.03 19.43
CA PHE A 289 0.13 -8.17 20.24
C PHE A 289 1.66 -8.20 20.47
N GLU A 290 2.45 -8.04 19.42
CA GLU A 290 3.90 -7.99 19.53
C GLU A 290 4.36 -6.84 20.43
N THR A 291 3.75 -5.67 20.27
CA THR A 291 4.05 -4.49 21.09
C THR A 291 3.75 -4.75 22.55
N ARG A 292 2.57 -5.25 22.87
CA ARG A 292 2.14 -5.52 24.27
C ARG A 292 2.95 -6.63 24.94
N ILE A 293 3.31 -7.67 24.22
CA ILE A 293 4.00 -8.84 24.81
C ILE A 293 5.52 -8.65 24.86
N TYR A 294 6.13 -8.00 23.85
CA TYR A 294 7.58 -7.96 23.70
C TYR A 294 8.21 -6.58 23.89
N ASN A 295 7.46 -5.51 23.61
CA ASN A 295 8.03 -4.16 23.55
C ASN A 295 7.57 -3.26 24.72
N ASP A 296 6.35 -3.47 25.25
CA ASP A 296 5.86 -2.70 26.40
C ASP A 296 6.65 -3.04 27.66
N GLN A 297 7.34 -2.04 28.20
CA GLN A 297 8.17 -2.18 29.40
C GLN A 297 7.48 -1.68 30.69
N ASN A 298 6.21 -1.23 30.58
CA ASN A 298 5.45 -0.68 31.72
C ASN A 298 4.38 -1.67 32.18
N VAL A 299 4.77 -2.90 32.45
CA VAL A 299 3.85 -3.91 32.97
C VAL A 299 3.54 -3.60 34.43
N GLU A 300 2.26 -3.40 34.74
CA GLU A 300 1.78 -3.09 36.09
C GLU A 300 2.20 -4.19 37.09
N GLY A 301 2.59 -3.80 38.28
CA GLY A 301 3.05 -4.73 39.32
C GLY A 301 4.49 -5.25 39.15
N TYR A 302 5.18 -4.91 38.07
CA TYR A 302 6.55 -5.34 37.80
C TYR A 302 7.53 -4.17 37.78
N SER A 303 8.80 -4.44 38.08
CA SER A 303 9.85 -3.44 38.04
C SER A 303 10.07 -2.90 36.62
N LYS A 304 10.39 -1.61 36.49
CA LYS A 304 10.69 -0.99 35.18
C LYS A 304 11.62 -1.83 34.31
N ALA A 305 11.35 -1.86 33.02
CA ALA A 305 12.08 -2.60 31.99
C ALA A 305 11.82 -4.12 31.93
N GLN A 306 10.67 -4.61 32.38
CA GLN A 306 10.25 -5.99 32.13
C GLN A 306 9.01 -6.02 31.26
N ASN A 307 9.13 -6.64 30.09
CA ASN A 307 7.97 -6.97 29.26
C ASN A 307 7.41 -8.36 29.61
N ILE A 308 6.18 -8.64 29.17
CA ILE A 308 5.48 -9.90 29.47
C ILE A 308 6.30 -11.12 28.99
N SER A 309 6.94 -11.04 27.81
CA SER A 309 7.79 -12.12 27.30
C SER A 309 8.95 -12.47 28.24
N ASN A 310 9.57 -11.44 28.83
CA ASN A 310 10.68 -11.67 29.77
C ASN A 310 10.20 -12.25 31.11
N ILE A 311 9.00 -11.87 31.57
CA ILE A 311 8.38 -12.44 32.75
C ILE A 311 8.10 -13.93 32.52
N ILE A 312 7.50 -14.29 31.40
CA ILE A 312 7.23 -15.69 31.01
C ILE A 312 8.53 -16.50 30.96
N LYS A 313 9.61 -15.98 30.34
CA LYS A 313 10.92 -16.65 30.21
C LYS A 313 11.58 -16.97 31.55
N LYS A 314 11.32 -16.17 32.59
CA LYS A 314 11.85 -16.45 33.94
C LYS A 314 11.21 -17.66 34.60
N ASN A 315 9.99 -18.00 34.22
CA ASN A 315 9.28 -19.18 34.69
C ASN A 315 9.47 -20.35 33.72
N LYS A 316 10.35 -21.31 34.08
CA LYS A 316 10.72 -22.45 33.24
C LYS A 316 9.53 -23.38 32.88
N ASN A 317 8.44 -23.33 33.63
CA ASN A 317 7.26 -24.17 33.43
C ASN A 317 6.25 -23.55 32.46
N LEU A 318 6.39 -22.26 32.13
CA LEU A 318 5.50 -21.52 31.28
C LEU A 318 6.09 -21.34 29.87
N SER A 319 5.22 -21.34 28.89
CA SER A 319 5.51 -20.88 27.51
C SER A 319 4.42 -19.90 27.14
N LEU A 320 4.69 -19.00 26.17
CA LEU A 320 3.71 -18.04 25.69
C LEU A 320 2.38 -18.71 25.34
N ASN A 321 2.43 -19.84 24.63
CA ASN A 321 1.25 -20.57 24.24
C ASN A 321 0.44 -21.12 25.44
N LYS A 322 1.13 -21.62 26.49
CA LYS A 322 0.44 -22.06 27.74
C LYS A 322 -0.20 -20.90 28.45
N VAL A 323 0.51 -19.77 28.56
CA VAL A 323 0.00 -18.55 29.21
C VAL A 323 -1.21 -18.02 28.48
N LEU A 324 -1.18 -17.88 27.16
CA LEU A 324 -2.33 -17.41 26.38
C LEU A 324 -3.53 -18.37 26.48
N THR A 325 -3.27 -19.69 26.51
CA THR A 325 -4.33 -20.69 26.68
C THR A 325 -5.00 -20.55 28.05
N LEU A 326 -4.23 -20.42 29.13
CA LEU A 326 -4.74 -20.16 30.48
C LEU A 326 -5.48 -18.82 30.53
N ALA A 327 -4.85 -17.74 30.06
CA ALA A 327 -5.41 -16.40 30.05
C ALA A 327 -6.76 -16.35 29.32
N SER A 328 -6.89 -17.05 28.19
CA SER A 328 -8.15 -17.09 27.44
C SER A 328 -9.29 -17.79 28.20
N ILE A 329 -8.93 -18.77 29.03
CA ILE A 329 -9.90 -19.46 29.92
C ILE A 329 -10.26 -18.54 31.09
N ILE A 330 -9.26 -17.94 31.75
CA ILE A 330 -9.46 -16.97 32.84
C ILE A 330 -10.39 -15.83 32.37
N GLN A 331 -10.08 -15.26 31.21
CA GLN A 331 -10.90 -14.19 30.62
C GLN A 331 -12.36 -14.60 30.37
N ALA A 332 -12.60 -15.87 30.08
CA ALA A 332 -13.93 -16.36 29.77
C ALA A 332 -14.73 -16.77 31.01
N GLU A 333 -14.07 -17.03 32.15
CA GLU A 333 -14.69 -17.54 33.39
C GLU A 333 -14.79 -16.46 34.46
N ALA A 334 -13.86 -15.50 34.52
CA ALA A 334 -13.79 -14.50 35.58
C ALA A 334 -14.85 -13.41 35.44
N ALA A 335 -15.37 -12.95 36.57
CA ALA A 335 -16.33 -11.85 36.65
C ALA A 335 -15.67 -10.47 36.62
N ASP A 336 -14.48 -10.31 37.22
CA ASP A 336 -13.69 -9.08 37.30
C ASP A 336 -12.19 -9.37 37.42
N SER A 337 -11.37 -8.33 37.52
CA SER A 337 -9.90 -8.46 37.59
C SER A 337 -9.41 -9.19 38.85
N GLU A 338 -10.05 -9.01 40.03
CA GLU A 338 -9.65 -9.69 41.26
C GLU A 338 -9.96 -11.20 41.16
N ASP A 339 -11.13 -11.54 40.63
CA ASP A 339 -11.54 -12.92 40.37
C ASP A 339 -10.60 -13.63 39.37
N MET A 340 -10.01 -12.90 38.39
CA MET A 340 -9.04 -13.49 37.45
C MET A 340 -7.86 -14.14 38.16
N TYR A 341 -7.32 -13.54 39.21
CA TYR A 341 -6.16 -14.09 39.93
C TYR A 341 -6.51 -15.31 40.76
N VAL A 342 -7.70 -15.34 41.38
CA VAL A 342 -8.21 -16.49 42.14
C VAL A 342 -8.57 -17.64 41.18
N ILE A 343 -9.25 -17.37 40.09
CA ILE A 343 -9.55 -18.38 39.06
C ILE A 343 -8.26 -18.95 38.49
N SER A 344 -7.25 -18.10 38.25
CA SER A 344 -5.94 -18.57 37.83
C SER A 344 -5.32 -19.54 38.83
N SER A 345 -5.38 -19.23 40.14
CA SER A 345 -4.95 -20.14 41.20
C SER A 345 -5.68 -21.49 41.12
N ILE A 346 -7.02 -21.47 40.99
CA ILE A 346 -7.84 -22.70 40.87
C ILE A 346 -7.39 -23.52 39.63
N LEU A 347 -7.16 -22.87 38.50
CA LEU A 347 -6.72 -23.58 37.28
C LEU A 347 -5.34 -24.21 37.45
N HIS A 348 -4.39 -23.50 38.07
CA HIS A 348 -3.06 -24.03 38.37
C HIS A 348 -3.16 -25.20 39.34
N ASN A 349 -3.96 -25.09 40.44
CA ASN A 349 -4.19 -26.15 41.38
C ASN A 349 -4.80 -27.41 40.73
N ARG A 350 -5.76 -27.25 39.80
CA ARG A 350 -6.35 -28.38 39.03
C ARG A 350 -5.35 -29.00 38.06
N LEU A 351 -4.45 -28.22 37.46
CA LEU A 351 -3.43 -28.74 36.53
C LEU A 351 -2.34 -29.52 37.27
N GLU A 352 -1.99 -29.12 38.48
CA GLU A 352 -0.99 -29.76 39.35
C GLU A 352 -1.54 -30.89 40.19
N SER A 353 -2.87 -30.98 40.27
CA SER A 353 -3.59 -32.00 41.10
C SER A 353 -3.21 -33.42 40.71
N ASP A 354 -2.94 -34.22 41.72
CA ASP A 354 -2.72 -35.65 41.61
C ASP A 354 -4.03 -36.45 41.70
N VAL A 355 -3.91 -37.78 41.70
CA VAL A 355 -5.05 -38.70 41.82
C VAL A 355 -5.81 -38.55 43.14
N ASN A 356 -5.13 -38.05 44.20
CA ASN A 356 -5.69 -38.00 45.55
C ASN A 356 -6.68 -36.85 45.77
N THR A 357 -6.56 -35.77 44.97
CA THR A 357 -7.49 -34.62 45.06
C THR A 357 -8.84 -34.88 44.42
N GLY A 358 -8.96 -35.92 43.59
CA GLY A 358 -10.19 -36.24 42.84
C GLY A 358 -10.47 -35.30 41.65
N VAL A 359 -9.73 -34.19 41.49
CA VAL A 359 -9.88 -33.21 40.42
C VAL A 359 -8.71 -33.32 39.43
N GLN A 360 -8.92 -34.02 38.34
CA GLN A 360 -7.88 -34.29 37.36
C GLN A 360 -8.09 -33.58 36.02
N LYS A 361 -9.14 -32.80 35.90
CA LYS A 361 -9.54 -32.11 34.66
C LYS A 361 -9.96 -30.70 34.99
N LEU A 362 -9.75 -29.78 34.05
CA LEU A 362 -10.18 -28.40 34.25
C LEU A 362 -11.72 -28.29 34.34
N GLY A 363 -12.47 -29.03 33.52
CA GLY A 363 -13.93 -29.16 33.65
C GLY A 363 -14.71 -27.84 33.52
N LEU A 364 -14.43 -27.08 32.44
CA LEU A 364 -14.93 -25.71 32.24
C LEU A 364 -15.92 -25.66 31.07
N ASP A 365 -17.05 -24.96 31.27
CA ASP A 365 -18.08 -24.85 30.24
C ASP A 365 -17.62 -23.99 29.02
N SER A 366 -16.80 -22.96 29.23
CA SER A 366 -16.24 -22.12 28.19
C SER A 366 -15.47 -22.92 27.13
N THR A 367 -14.82 -24.03 27.51
CA THR A 367 -14.06 -24.90 26.62
C THR A 367 -14.92 -25.95 25.90
N LYS A 368 -16.08 -26.25 26.42
CA LYS A 368 -16.87 -27.45 26.06
C LYS A 368 -17.36 -27.45 24.61
N TYR A 369 -17.73 -26.29 24.12
CA TYR A 369 -18.33 -26.13 22.79
C TYR A 369 -17.44 -25.34 21.83
N TYR A 370 -16.28 -24.89 22.24
CA TYR A 370 -15.36 -24.12 21.35
C TYR A 370 -15.17 -24.87 20.02
N PRO A 371 -15.20 -24.21 18.84
CA PRO A 371 -15.18 -22.76 18.61
C PRO A 371 -16.52 -22.03 18.80
N TYR A 372 -17.61 -22.75 19.17
CA TYR A 372 -18.90 -22.17 19.51
C TYR A 372 -18.94 -21.78 20.99
N ARG A 373 -19.65 -20.70 21.30
CA ARG A 373 -19.76 -20.24 22.71
C ARG A 373 -20.69 -21.11 23.57
N SER A 374 -21.65 -21.80 22.95
CA SER A 374 -22.63 -22.61 23.70
C SER A 374 -23.17 -23.71 22.78
N LYS A 375 -23.91 -24.66 23.42
CA LYS A 375 -24.63 -25.70 22.70
C LYS A 375 -25.62 -25.12 21.66
N LYS A 376 -26.24 -23.97 21.96
CA LYS A 376 -27.23 -23.33 21.09
C LYS A 376 -26.59 -22.74 19.83
N ALA A 377 -25.32 -22.36 19.89
CA ALA A 377 -24.57 -21.80 18.78
C ALA A 377 -24.03 -22.88 17.81
N VAL A 378 -24.00 -24.15 18.23
CA VAL A 378 -23.61 -25.26 17.34
C VAL A 378 -24.65 -25.43 16.22
N PRO A 379 -24.29 -25.50 14.94
CA PRO A 379 -25.21 -25.74 13.84
C PRO A 379 -26.08 -26.97 14.07
N LYS A 380 -27.37 -26.90 13.75
CA LYS A 380 -28.35 -27.95 14.08
C LYS A 380 -28.03 -29.32 13.45
N ASP A 381 -27.47 -29.30 12.27
CA ASP A 381 -26.99 -30.47 11.52
C ASP A 381 -25.79 -31.15 12.18
N GLN A 382 -24.93 -30.38 12.84
CA GLN A 382 -23.73 -30.85 13.53
C GLN A 382 -23.97 -31.20 15.01
N LEU A 383 -25.03 -30.72 15.61
CA LEU A 383 -25.26 -30.78 17.07
C LEU A 383 -25.16 -32.18 17.66
N LYS A 384 -25.56 -33.23 16.91
CA LYS A 384 -25.51 -34.64 17.38
C LYS A 384 -24.12 -35.25 17.29
N THR A 385 -23.30 -34.78 16.36
CA THR A 385 -21.96 -35.33 16.02
C THR A 385 -20.83 -34.50 16.57
N PHE A 386 -21.09 -33.25 16.94
CA PHE A 386 -20.07 -32.29 17.38
C PHE A 386 -19.35 -32.76 18.64
N LYS A 387 -18.04 -32.87 18.56
CA LYS A 387 -17.16 -33.22 19.67
C LYS A 387 -15.93 -32.28 19.60
N SER A 388 -15.92 -31.30 20.49
CA SER A 388 -14.80 -30.40 20.61
C SER A 388 -13.56 -31.11 21.19
N THR A 389 -12.41 -30.94 20.57
CA THR A 389 -11.10 -31.35 21.12
C THR A 389 -10.66 -30.45 22.28
N TYR A 390 -11.37 -29.34 22.51
CA TYR A 390 -11.13 -28.38 23.59
C TYR A 390 -11.92 -28.73 24.87
N ASN A 391 -12.81 -29.72 24.83
CA ASN A 391 -13.70 -30.06 25.97
C ASN A 391 -12.92 -30.59 27.16
N THR A 392 -12.60 -29.73 28.13
CA THR A 392 -11.83 -30.03 29.35
C THR A 392 -12.54 -30.94 30.35
N TYR A 393 -13.82 -31.27 30.15
CA TYR A 393 -14.47 -32.36 30.88
C TYR A 393 -14.01 -33.75 30.45
N LYS A 394 -13.48 -33.87 29.20
CA LYS A 394 -13.07 -35.15 28.62
C LYS A 394 -11.57 -35.40 28.72
N PHE A 395 -10.77 -34.35 28.64
CA PHE A 395 -9.32 -34.44 28.58
C PHE A 395 -8.66 -33.84 29.81
N ARG A 396 -7.51 -34.34 30.21
CA ARG A 396 -6.64 -33.73 31.24
C ARG A 396 -5.80 -32.64 30.63
N GLY A 397 -5.42 -31.66 31.46
CA GLY A 397 -4.56 -30.58 31.07
C GLY A 397 -5.27 -29.47 30.26
N LEU A 398 -4.46 -28.63 29.65
CA LEU A 398 -4.91 -27.52 28.82
C LEU A 398 -5.49 -28.01 27.48
N PRO A 399 -6.46 -27.30 26.91
CA PRO A 399 -6.86 -27.52 25.52
C PRO A 399 -5.72 -27.22 24.53
N PRO A 400 -5.87 -27.56 23.24
CA PRO A 400 -4.82 -27.36 22.22
C PRO A 400 -4.33 -25.92 22.07
N GLY A 401 -5.14 -24.92 22.43
CA GLY A 401 -4.81 -23.51 22.35
C GLY A 401 -5.85 -22.63 23.02
N PRO A 402 -5.71 -21.30 22.90
CA PRO A 402 -6.67 -20.32 23.41
C PRO A 402 -8.10 -20.54 22.87
N ILE A 403 -9.10 -20.07 23.62
CA ILE A 403 -10.53 -20.11 23.26
C ILE A 403 -11.09 -18.71 22.93
N CYS A 404 -10.30 -17.67 23.16
CA CYS A 404 -10.59 -16.28 22.84
C CYS A 404 -9.30 -15.47 22.89
N ASN A 405 -9.37 -14.19 22.57
CA ASN A 405 -8.25 -13.26 22.66
C ASN A 405 -8.30 -12.54 24.03
N PRO A 406 -7.38 -12.87 24.97
CA PRO A 406 -7.38 -12.32 26.32
C PRO A 406 -6.80 -10.91 26.37
N GLY A 407 -7.23 -10.12 27.35
CA GLY A 407 -6.63 -8.86 27.72
C GLY A 407 -5.33 -9.02 28.51
N THR A 408 -4.62 -7.90 28.73
CA THR A 408 -3.37 -7.89 29.50
C THR A 408 -3.56 -8.44 30.92
N GLU A 409 -4.63 -8.07 31.59
CA GLU A 409 -4.90 -8.49 32.96
C GLU A 409 -5.02 -10.01 33.08
N ALA A 410 -5.79 -10.65 32.20
CA ALA A 410 -5.93 -12.10 32.19
C ALA A 410 -4.59 -12.80 31.90
N ILE A 411 -3.71 -12.18 31.05
CA ILE A 411 -2.36 -12.70 30.78
C ILE A 411 -1.49 -12.60 32.04
N LEU A 412 -1.54 -11.49 32.76
CA LEU A 412 -0.81 -11.30 34.02
C LEU A 412 -1.31 -12.26 35.12
N ALA A 413 -2.61 -12.42 35.26
CA ALA A 413 -3.21 -13.38 36.17
C ALA A 413 -2.77 -14.84 35.85
N ALA A 414 -2.69 -15.21 34.56
CA ALA A 414 -2.21 -16.53 34.14
C ALA A 414 -0.73 -16.80 34.51
N ILE A 415 0.09 -15.73 34.58
CA ILE A 415 1.51 -15.83 34.96
C ILE A 415 1.72 -15.82 36.46
N ASN A 416 0.90 -15.06 37.20
CA ASN A 416 1.05 -14.78 38.62
C ASN A 416 -0.27 -15.01 39.37
N PRO A 417 -0.69 -16.30 39.55
CA PRO A 417 -1.92 -16.62 40.24
C PRO A 417 -1.88 -16.17 41.70
N GLU A 418 -3.04 -15.95 42.30
CA GLU A 418 -3.16 -15.84 43.77
C GLU A 418 -2.70 -17.14 44.43
N ASP A 419 -2.20 -17.07 45.64
CA ASP A 419 -1.76 -18.26 46.40
C ASP A 419 -2.94 -18.77 47.24
N THR A 420 -3.71 -19.75 46.73
CA THR A 420 -4.86 -20.36 47.38
C THR A 420 -4.84 -21.87 47.25
N ASP A 421 -5.64 -22.54 48.07
CA ASP A 421 -5.90 -24.00 48.01
C ASP A 421 -7.24 -24.35 47.32
N TYR A 422 -7.90 -23.37 46.70
CA TYR A 422 -9.16 -23.56 46.03
C TYR A 422 -9.07 -24.48 44.79
N LEU A 423 -10.10 -25.34 44.66
CA LEU A 423 -10.25 -26.25 43.51
C LEU A 423 -11.56 -26.03 42.76
N TYR A 424 -12.49 -25.28 43.30
CA TYR A 424 -13.84 -25.06 42.75
C TYR A 424 -14.22 -23.61 42.85
N PHE A 425 -15.04 -23.16 41.91
CA PHE A 425 -15.68 -21.85 41.94
C PHE A 425 -17.08 -21.89 41.30
N CYS A 426 -17.89 -20.93 41.63
CA CYS A 426 -19.13 -20.60 40.95
C CYS A 426 -19.46 -19.13 41.18
N HIS A 427 -20.32 -18.57 40.30
CA HIS A 427 -20.82 -17.21 40.41
C HIS A 427 -22.34 -17.22 40.61
N ASP A 428 -22.84 -16.28 41.37
CA ASP A 428 -24.28 -16.03 41.45
C ASP A 428 -24.77 -15.18 40.26
N LYS A 429 -26.08 -14.85 40.25
CA LYS A 429 -26.73 -14.10 39.18
C LYS A 429 -26.22 -12.66 39.06
N ASP A 430 -25.64 -12.13 40.12
CA ASP A 430 -25.04 -10.79 40.18
C ASP A 430 -23.56 -10.82 39.84
N GLY A 431 -22.97 -11.98 39.53
CA GLY A 431 -21.57 -12.18 39.18
C GLY A 431 -20.65 -12.29 40.40
N LYS A 432 -21.19 -12.40 41.62
CA LYS A 432 -20.35 -12.55 42.81
C LYS A 432 -19.74 -13.95 42.87
N PRO A 433 -18.41 -14.04 43.02
CA PRO A 433 -17.71 -15.30 43.06
C PRO A 433 -17.82 -16.00 44.40
N TYR A 434 -17.85 -17.32 44.36
CA TYR A 434 -17.76 -18.22 45.53
C TYR A 434 -16.73 -19.30 45.22
N TYR A 435 -15.77 -19.49 46.13
CA TYR A 435 -14.67 -20.41 45.97
C TYR A 435 -14.73 -21.56 46.99
N ALA A 436 -14.17 -22.69 46.63
CA ALA A 436 -14.14 -23.86 47.55
C ALA A 436 -12.90 -24.73 47.31
N SER A 437 -12.34 -25.27 48.41
CA SER A 437 -11.20 -26.21 48.37
C SER A 437 -11.66 -27.65 48.19
N ASN A 438 -12.95 -27.95 48.43
CA ASN A 438 -13.48 -29.29 48.32
C ASN A 438 -14.93 -29.32 47.80
N LEU A 439 -15.37 -30.52 47.38
CA LEU A 439 -16.72 -30.69 46.79
C LEU A 439 -17.86 -30.42 47.74
N TRP A 440 -17.70 -30.68 49.07
CA TRP A 440 -18.74 -30.40 50.04
C TRP A 440 -19.03 -28.89 50.13
N GLN A 441 -17.99 -28.08 50.24
CA GLN A 441 -18.09 -26.62 50.24
C GLN A 441 -18.65 -26.08 48.93
N GLN A 442 -18.23 -26.65 47.78
CA GLN A 442 -18.79 -26.28 46.48
C GLN A 442 -20.29 -26.54 46.39
N ASN A 443 -20.77 -27.73 46.85
CA ASN A 443 -22.18 -28.02 46.88
C ASN A 443 -22.98 -27.10 47.83
N TYR A 444 -22.34 -26.68 48.92
CA TYR A 444 -22.93 -25.67 49.80
C TYR A 444 -23.05 -24.33 49.09
N ASN A 445 -21.96 -23.85 48.42
CA ASN A 445 -21.98 -22.62 47.67
C ASN A 445 -23.08 -22.63 46.58
N LEU A 446 -23.19 -23.74 45.82
CA LEU A 446 -24.24 -23.90 44.81
C LEU A 446 -25.63 -23.78 45.38
N SER A 447 -25.86 -24.31 46.59
CA SER A 447 -27.17 -24.19 47.27
C SER A 447 -27.52 -22.77 47.74
N GLN A 448 -26.53 -21.85 47.77
CA GLN A 448 -26.74 -20.45 48.17
C GLN A 448 -27.02 -19.53 46.97
N ILE A 449 -26.70 -19.96 45.77
CA ILE A 449 -26.82 -19.14 44.54
C ILE A 449 -28.02 -19.46 43.67
N ASP A 450 -28.74 -20.58 43.96
CA ASP A 450 -30.01 -20.93 43.34
C ASP A 450 -31.16 -20.12 43.99
#